data_430598b46aa8a9b84293930978c57958
#
_entry.id   430598b46aa8a9b84293930978c57958
#
_cell.length_a   1.000
_cell.length_b   1.000
_cell.length_c   1.000
_cell.angle_alpha   90.00
_cell.angle_beta   90.00
_cell.angle_gamma   90.00
#
_symmetry.space_group_name_H-M   'P 1'
#
loop_
_entity.id
_entity.type
_entity.pdbx_description
1 polymer ?
#
loop_
_entity_poly.entity_id
_entity_poly.type
_entity_poly.pdbx_seq_one_letter_code
_entity_poly.pdbx_strand_id
1 'polypeptide(L)'
;MALDSRIDLSQCGPAQLWASLDPAVRLAAARSLYAHDWGEAPTRREADFAIMHGMRFRESAVRQLSVDKRASYLARSIRPTESLAGSMLLALHLEQRCAMLSAFLEALKIPHENGLIAEDHDMKPPTAAALAKAAKVLRPEFPADKIELYLTTLYILDRETWAGLAPLLK
;
A
#
# COMPACT_ATOMS: atom_id res chain seq x y z
N MET A 1 9.48 7.25 10.77
CA MET A 1 9.85 8.21 9.70
C MET A 1 8.57 8.95 9.34
N ALA A 2 8.48 10.23 9.63
CA ALA A 2 7.31 11.03 9.28
C ALA A 2 7.25 11.16 7.74
N LEU A 3 6.06 11.01 7.18
CA LEU A 3 5.81 11.43 5.79
C LEU A 3 6.27 12.90 5.66
N ASP A 4 6.90 13.25 4.53
CA ASP A 4 7.33 14.62 4.31
C ASP A 4 6.12 15.54 4.48
N SER A 5 6.16 16.43 5.49
CA SER A 5 5.07 17.34 5.85
C SER A 5 4.65 18.32 4.73
N ARG A 6 5.27 18.19 3.55
CA ARG A 6 4.97 18.97 2.34
C ARG A 6 4.01 18.30 1.37
N ILE A 7 3.59 17.04 1.65
CA ILE A 7 2.69 16.34 0.74
C ILE A 7 1.26 16.81 1.01
N ASP A 8 0.67 17.49 0.04
CA ASP A 8 -0.76 17.76 0.04
C ASP A 8 -1.53 16.46 -0.27
N LEU A 9 -2.02 15.81 0.77
CA LEU A 9 -2.74 14.54 0.65
C LEU A 9 -4.02 14.64 -0.20
N SER A 10 -4.58 15.84 -0.38
CA SER A 10 -5.77 16.03 -1.20
C SER A 10 -5.50 15.78 -2.69
N GLN A 11 -4.26 15.99 -3.13
CA GLN A 11 -3.80 15.81 -4.51
C GLN A 11 -2.83 14.64 -4.66
N CYS A 12 -2.39 14.03 -3.56
CA CYS A 12 -1.40 12.97 -3.56
C CYS A 12 -1.99 11.66 -4.07
N GLY A 13 -1.46 11.11 -5.17
CA GLY A 13 -1.76 9.76 -5.64
C GLY A 13 -0.78 8.71 -5.09
N PRO A 14 -1.06 7.41 -5.34
CA PRO A 14 -0.18 6.30 -4.95
C PRO A 14 1.27 6.46 -5.44
N ALA A 15 1.48 6.90 -6.68
CA ALA A 15 2.82 7.10 -7.24
C ALA A 15 3.60 8.22 -6.55
N GLN A 16 2.91 9.29 -6.12
CA GLN A 16 3.53 10.37 -5.37
C GLN A 16 3.85 9.94 -3.93
N LEU A 17 2.95 9.22 -3.27
CA LEU A 17 3.24 8.61 -1.96
C LEU A 17 4.43 7.67 -2.06
N TRP A 18 4.46 6.77 -3.06
CA TRP A 18 5.59 5.89 -3.33
C TRP A 18 6.92 6.65 -3.43
N ALA A 19 6.95 7.75 -4.20
CA ALA A 19 8.16 8.53 -4.41
C ALA A 19 8.70 9.16 -3.12
N SER A 20 7.83 9.46 -2.15
CA SER A 20 8.20 10.05 -0.85
C SER A 20 8.71 9.05 0.17
N LEU A 21 8.52 7.74 -0.06
CA LEU A 21 8.92 6.70 0.89
C LEU A 21 10.44 6.53 0.94
N ASP A 22 10.90 6.10 2.11
CA ASP A 22 12.27 5.64 2.30
C ASP A 22 12.60 4.47 1.35
N PRO A 23 13.82 4.44 0.76
CA PRO A 23 14.25 3.35 -0.11
C PRO A 23 14.08 1.94 0.48
N ALA A 24 14.25 1.79 1.80
CA ALA A 24 14.05 0.51 2.47
C ALA A 24 12.56 0.09 2.47
N VAL A 25 11.66 1.03 2.70
CA VAL A 25 10.21 0.79 2.65
C VAL A 25 9.76 0.46 1.23
N ARG A 26 10.27 1.19 0.22
CA ARG A 26 10.00 0.88 -1.20
C ARG A 26 10.46 -0.52 -1.57
N LEU A 27 11.66 -0.92 -1.13
CA LEU A 27 12.18 -2.27 -1.39
C LEU A 27 11.33 -3.34 -0.71
N ALA A 28 10.89 -3.11 0.53
CA ALA A 28 10.00 -4.02 1.25
C ALA A 28 8.65 -4.16 0.52
N ALA A 29 8.05 -3.05 0.09
CA ALA A 29 6.79 -3.06 -0.66
C ALA A 29 6.92 -3.77 -2.03
N ALA A 30 8.00 -3.53 -2.75
CA ALA A 30 8.27 -4.22 -4.01
C ALA A 30 8.48 -5.73 -3.83
N ARG A 31 9.12 -6.18 -2.75
CA ARG A 31 9.23 -7.60 -2.40
C ARG A 31 7.86 -8.20 -2.06
N SER A 32 7.07 -7.49 -1.26
CA SER A 32 5.72 -7.92 -0.89
C SER A 32 4.82 -8.09 -2.10
N LEU A 33 4.95 -7.24 -3.14
CA LEU A 33 4.21 -7.39 -4.38
C LEU A 33 4.44 -8.75 -5.05
N TYR A 34 5.67 -9.26 -5.04
CA TYR A 34 5.99 -10.58 -5.62
C TYR A 34 5.63 -11.74 -4.67
N ALA A 35 5.61 -11.52 -3.36
CA ALA A 35 5.24 -12.53 -2.37
C ALA A 35 3.71 -12.74 -2.32
N HIS A 36 2.93 -11.64 -2.43
CA HIS A 36 1.49 -11.68 -2.31
C HIS A 36 0.82 -12.53 -3.39
N ASP A 37 -0.20 -13.29 -3.00
CA ASP A 37 -1.03 -14.03 -3.94
C ASP A 37 -2.09 -13.09 -4.53
N TRP A 38 -1.91 -12.72 -5.78
CA TRP A 38 -2.83 -11.84 -6.51
C TRP A 38 -3.95 -12.61 -7.22
N GLY A 39 -4.03 -13.93 -7.03
CA GLY A 39 -4.95 -14.76 -7.80
C GLY A 39 -4.72 -14.59 -9.32
N GLU A 40 -5.76 -14.27 -10.07
CA GLU A 40 -5.71 -14.07 -11.52
C GLU A 40 -5.29 -12.64 -11.93
N ALA A 41 -5.10 -11.72 -10.97
CA ALA A 41 -4.79 -10.33 -11.28
C ALA A 41 -3.45 -10.19 -12.02
N PRO A 42 -3.35 -9.31 -13.02
CA PRO A 42 -2.16 -9.13 -13.85
C PRO A 42 -1.03 -8.37 -13.17
N THR A 43 -1.12 -8.10 -11.87
CA THR A 43 -0.25 -7.20 -11.11
C THR A 43 1.25 -7.53 -11.23
N ARG A 44 1.62 -8.82 -11.15
CA ARG A 44 3.02 -9.21 -11.33
C ARG A 44 3.51 -8.99 -12.76
N ARG A 45 2.63 -9.16 -13.75
CA ARG A 45 2.96 -8.89 -15.16
C ARG A 45 3.14 -7.41 -15.42
N GLU A 46 2.32 -6.56 -14.79
CA GLU A 46 2.47 -5.10 -14.85
C GLU A 46 3.83 -4.66 -14.27
N ALA A 47 4.24 -5.23 -13.15
CA ALA A 47 5.54 -4.98 -12.55
C ALA A 47 6.70 -5.39 -13.46
N ASP A 48 6.64 -6.60 -14.02
CA ASP A 48 7.67 -7.11 -14.95
C ASP A 48 7.73 -6.27 -16.23
N PHE A 49 6.58 -5.83 -16.74
CA PHE A 49 6.47 -4.92 -17.88
C PHE A 49 7.09 -3.54 -17.57
N ALA A 50 6.84 -3.00 -16.40
CA ALA A 50 7.45 -1.74 -15.96
C ALA A 50 8.99 -1.84 -15.91
N ILE A 51 9.54 -2.96 -15.42
CA ILE A 51 10.99 -3.22 -15.42
C ILE A 51 11.51 -3.34 -16.85
N MET A 52 10.83 -4.09 -17.70
CA MET A 52 11.21 -4.30 -19.10
C MET A 52 11.36 -2.96 -19.83
N HIS A 53 10.36 -2.09 -19.71
CA HIS A 53 10.37 -0.78 -20.35
C HIS A 53 11.35 0.21 -19.71
N GLY A 54 11.33 0.32 -18.38
CA GLY A 54 12.16 1.29 -17.66
C GLY A 54 13.65 0.98 -17.74
N MET A 55 14.03 -0.31 -17.80
CA MET A 55 15.41 -0.76 -17.90
C MET A 55 15.84 -1.13 -19.32
N ARG A 56 14.92 -1.05 -20.29
CA ARG A 56 15.13 -1.49 -21.69
C ARG A 56 15.58 -2.94 -21.79
N PHE A 57 15.05 -3.80 -20.94
CA PHE A 57 15.33 -5.24 -20.97
C PHE A 57 14.38 -5.94 -21.94
N ARG A 58 14.86 -7.08 -22.49
CA ARG A 58 13.99 -8.03 -23.18
C ARG A 58 13.18 -8.82 -22.15
N GLU A 59 12.01 -9.28 -22.51
CA GLU A 59 11.14 -10.08 -21.65
C GLU A 59 11.85 -11.30 -21.06
N SER A 60 12.61 -12.02 -21.89
CA SER A 60 13.42 -13.18 -21.45
C SER A 60 14.44 -12.83 -20.37
N ALA A 61 15.04 -11.64 -20.44
CA ALA A 61 15.98 -11.18 -19.44
C ALA A 61 15.27 -10.87 -18.10
N VAL A 62 14.09 -10.24 -18.14
CA VAL A 62 13.31 -9.99 -16.91
C VAL A 62 12.88 -11.30 -16.27
N ARG A 63 12.44 -12.29 -17.05
CA ARG A 63 12.05 -13.61 -16.52
C ARG A 63 13.19 -14.35 -15.82
N GLN A 64 14.43 -14.11 -16.20
CA GLN A 64 15.62 -14.71 -15.58
C GLN A 64 16.08 -13.99 -14.30
N LEU A 65 15.57 -12.80 -14.02
CA LEU A 65 15.90 -12.08 -12.80
C LEU A 65 15.27 -12.77 -11.58
N SER A 66 16.04 -12.84 -10.49
CA SER A 66 15.47 -13.20 -9.19
C SER A 66 14.44 -12.18 -8.72
N VAL A 67 13.53 -12.60 -7.84
CA VAL A 67 12.53 -11.71 -7.22
C VAL A 67 13.21 -10.50 -6.56
N ASP A 68 14.32 -10.71 -5.85
CA ASP A 68 15.06 -9.63 -5.19
C ASP A 68 15.62 -8.60 -6.18
N LYS A 69 16.10 -9.03 -7.34
CA LYS A 69 16.58 -8.13 -8.39
C LYS A 69 15.42 -7.33 -9.01
N ARG A 70 14.29 -8.00 -9.31
CA ARG A 70 13.09 -7.31 -9.80
C ARG A 70 12.58 -6.27 -8.79
N ALA A 71 12.44 -6.65 -7.52
CA ALA A 71 12.05 -5.75 -6.45
C ALA A 71 13.02 -4.55 -6.31
N SER A 72 14.33 -4.80 -6.44
CA SER A 72 15.32 -3.71 -6.40
C SER A 72 15.18 -2.72 -7.56
N TYR A 73 14.88 -3.19 -8.78
CA TYR A 73 14.63 -2.29 -9.91
C TYR A 73 13.37 -1.46 -9.69
N LEU A 74 12.26 -2.06 -9.25
CA LEU A 74 11.03 -1.35 -8.93
C LEU A 74 11.26 -0.27 -7.86
N ALA A 75 12.01 -0.61 -6.81
CA ALA A 75 12.22 0.30 -5.68
C ALA A 75 13.13 1.50 -6.01
N ARG A 76 14.08 1.34 -6.93
CA ARG A 76 15.17 2.32 -7.13
C ARG A 76 15.17 2.99 -8.49
N SER A 77 14.75 2.28 -9.53
CA SER A 77 15.00 2.70 -10.92
C SER A 77 13.73 2.98 -11.71
N ILE A 78 12.59 2.44 -11.27
CA ILE A 78 11.32 2.55 -11.99
C ILE A 78 10.45 3.61 -11.33
N ARG A 79 9.82 4.44 -12.15
CA ARG A 79 8.69 5.27 -11.72
C ARG A 79 7.41 4.48 -12.00
N PRO A 80 6.74 3.95 -10.97
CA PRO A 80 5.54 3.16 -11.17
C PRO A 80 4.37 4.03 -11.64
N THR A 81 3.42 3.41 -12.31
CA THR A 81 2.08 3.97 -12.53
C THR A 81 1.34 4.10 -11.20
N GLU A 82 0.23 4.84 -11.18
CA GLU A 82 -0.63 4.92 -9.99
C GLU A 82 -1.12 3.54 -9.56
N SER A 83 -1.55 2.70 -10.52
CA SER A 83 -1.99 1.31 -10.28
C SER A 83 -0.89 0.48 -9.63
N LEU A 84 0.31 0.44 -10.23
CA LEU A 84 1.42 -0.37 -9.73
C LEU A 84 1.91 0.11 -8.36
N ALA A 85 1.98 1.43 -8.14
CA ALA A 85 2.34 1.99 -6.84
C ALA A 85 1.31 1.60 -5.77
N GLY A 86 0.02 1.73 -6.08
CA GLY A 86 -1.07 1.30 -5.21
C GLY A 86 -0.97 -0.18 -4.84
N SER A 87 -0.73 -1.05 -5.82
CA SER A 87 -0.56 -2.48 -5.59
C SER A 87 0.65 -2.80 -4.70
N MET A 88 1.79 -2.12 -4.89
CA MET A 88 2.96 -2.31 -4.02
C MET A 88 2.70 -1.87 -2.58
N LEU A 89 2.00 -0.75 -2.38
CA LEU A 89 1.62 -0.26 -1.06
C LEU A 89 0.64 -1.21 -0.37
N LEU A 90 -0.37 -1.69 -1.10
CA LEU A 90 -1.33 -2.66 -0.58
C LEU A 90 -0.65 -3.96 -0.18
N ALA A 91 0.19 -4.52 -1.05
CA ALA A 91 0.95 -5.73 -0.76
C ALA A 91 1.84 -5.61 0.48
N LEU A 92 2.49 -4.44 0.68
CA LEU A 92 3.28 -4.19 1.88
C LEU A 92 2.45 -4.38 3.16
N HIS A 93 1.24 -3.85 3.14
CA HIS A 93 0.37 -3.95 4.31
C HIS A 93 -0.17 -5.37 4.51
N LEU A 94 -0.63 -6.02 3.46
CA LEU A 94 -1.16 -7.39 3.53
C LEU A 94 -0.10 -8.41 3.94
N GLU A 95 1.12 -8.31 3.40
CA GLU A 95 2.17 -9.29 3.67
C GLU A 95 2.94 -9.06 4.98
N GLN A 96 3.14 -7.80 5.36
CA GLN A 96 4.00 -7.47 6.50
C GLN A 96 3.26 -6.89 7.71
N ARG A 97 2.01 -6.53 7.56
CA ARG A 97 1.26 -5.77 8.55
C ARG A 97 -0.19 -6.26 8.72
N CYS A 98 -0.49 -7.50 8.34
CA CYS A 98 -1.87 -8.03 8.37
C CYS A 98 -2.49 -7.93 9.77
N ALA A 99 -1.72 -8.14 10.85
CA ALA A 99 -2.19 -7.98 12.22
C ALA A 99 -2.67 -6.55 12.51
N MET A 100 -1.99 -5.52 11.98
CA MET A 100 -2.40 -4.12 12.11
C MET A 100 -3.68 -3.84 11.32
N LEU A 101 -3.78 -4.38 10.11
CA LEU A 101 -4.98 -4.26 9.28
C LEU A 101 -6.18 -4.91 9.98
N SER A 102 -6.00 -6.14 10.46
CA SER A 102 -7.03 -6.89 11.17
C SER A 102 -7.52 -6.12 12.41
N ALA A 103 -6.61 -5.65 13.25
CA ALA A 103 -6.97 -4.87 14.45
C ALA A 103 -7.74 -3.58 14.11
N PHE A 104 -7.38 -2.90 13.01
CA PHE A 104 -8.09 -1.71 12.55
C PHE A 104 -9.51 -2.02 12.07
N LEU A 105 -9.65 -3.05 11.21
CA LEU A 105 -10.95 -3.45 10.65
C LEU A 105 -11.87 -4.04 11.72
N GLU A 106 -11.33 -4.82 12.68
CA GLU A 106 -12.07 -5.31 13.84
C GLU A 106 -12.61 -4.17 14.71
N ALA A 107 -11.78 -3.15 14.97
CA ALA A 107 -12.20 -1.95 15.72
C ALA A 107 -13.32 -1.19 15.03
N LEU A 108 -13.41 -1.26 13.70
CA LEU A 108 -14.49 -0.69 12.88
C LEU A 108 -15.66 -1.65 12.71
N LYS A 109 -15.53 -2.92 13.14
CA LYS A 109 -16.51 -4.00 12.92
C LYS A 109 -16.75 -4.28 11.43
N ILE A 110 -15.71 -4.15 10.62
CA ILE A 110 -15.74 -4.46 9.18
C ILE A 110 -15.31 -5.92 9.01
N PRO A 111 -16.12 -6.77 8.36
CA PRO A 111 -15.76 -8.15 8.05
C PRO A 111 -14.53 -8.20 7.14
N HIS A 112 -13.58 -9.05 7.50
CA HIS A 112 -12.34 -9.20 6.74
C HIS A 112 -11.73 -10.59 6.93
N GLU A 113 -10.88 -10.98 6.00
CA GLU A 113 -10.00 -12.14 6.13
C GLU A 113 -8.55 -11.67 6.07
N ASN A 114 -7.81 -11.81 7.18
CA ASN A 114 -6.41 -11.38 7.29
C ASN A 114 -6.14 -9.93 6.87
N GLY A 115 -7.06 -9.03 7.15
CA GLY A 115 -6.94 -7.61 6.78
C GLY A 115 -7.45 -7.26 5.38
N LEU A 116 -7.92 -8.24 4.61
CA LEU A 116 -8.57 -8.04 3.33
C LEU A 116 -10.09 -8.01 3.52
N ILE A 117 -10.73 -6.93 3.09
CA ILE A 117 -12.19 -6.77 3.15
C ILE A 117 -12.82 -7.69 2.10
N ALA A 118 -13.89 -8.42 2.46
CA ALA A 118 -14.59 -9.29 1.52
C ALA A 118 -15.21 -8.49 0.36
N GLU A 119 -15.04 -8.98 -0.88
CA GLU A 119 -15.50 -8.31 -2.11
C GLU A 119 -17.02 -8.07 -2.15
N ASP A 120 -17.80 -8.96 -1.50
CA ASP A 120 -19.25 -8.89 -1.43
C ASP A 120 -19.77 -8.01 -0.28
N HIS A 121 -18.86 -7.42 0.52
CA HIS A 121 -19.23 -6.56 1.62
C HIS A 121 -19.58 -5.15 1.13
N ASP A 122 -20.88 -4.81 1.15
CA ASP A 122 -21.36 -3.44 0.91
C ASP A 122 -20.94 -2.52 2.07
N MET A 123 -19.73 -1.98 1.94
CA MET A 123 -19.11 -1.18 2.99
C MET A 123 -19.62 0.25 2.97
N LYS A 124 -20.34 0.65 4.02
CA LYS A 124 -20.68 2.06 4.24
C LYS A 124 -19.44 2.80 4.76
N PRO A 125 -19.14 4.01 4.22
CA PRO A 125 -18.02 4.81 4.70
C PRO A 125 -18.07 5.03 6.21
N PRO A 126 -17.01 4.64 6.96
CA PRO A 126 -16.95 4.82 8.40
C PRO A 126 -16.91 6.31 8.78
N THR A 127 -17.54 6.67 9.88
CA THR A 127 -17.50 8.06 10.38
C THR A 127 -16.10 8.45 10.86
N ALA A 128 -15.74 9.73 10.76
CA ALA A 128 -14.45 10.24 11.24
C ALA A 128 -14.20 9.91 12.73
N ALA A 129 -15.24 9.92 13.57
CA ALA A 129 -15.13 9.54 14.97
C ALA A 129 -14.80 8.05 15.16
N ALA A 130 -15.41 7.14 14.36
CA ALA A 130 -15.11 5.71 14.38
C ALA A 130 -13.66 5.45 13.92
N LEU A 131 -13.22 6.11 12.83
CA LEU A 131 -11.87 6.01 12.32
C LEU A 131 -10.83 6.51 13.32
N ALA A 132 -11.08 7.65 13.99
CA ALA A 132 -10.22 8.17 15.03
C ALA A 132 -10.10 7.19 16.23
N LYS A 133 -11.20 6.54 16.61
CA LYS A 133 -11.21 5.52 17.66
C LYS A 133 -10.42 4.28 17.23
N ALA A 134 -10.64 3.77 16.04
CA ALA A 134 -9.91 2.63 15.51
C ALA A 134 -8.41 2.91 15.38
N ALA A 135 -8.01 4.08 14.88
CA ALA A 135 -6.59 4.48 14.83
C ALA A 135 -5.93 4.56 16.22
N LYS A 136 -6.68 4.91 17.27
CA LYS A 136 -6.16 4.90 18.65
C LYS A 136 -5.90 3.49 19.16
N VAL A 137 -6.68 2.48 18.74
CA VAL A 137 -6.47 1.07 19.13
C VAL A 137 -5.12 0.57 18.63
N LEU A 138 -4.62 1.04 17.50
CA LEU A 138 -3.35 0.61 16.93
C LEU A 138 -2.11 1.14 17.69
N ARG A 139 -2.21 2.31 18.30
CA ARG A 139 -1.05 3.03 18.87
C ARG A 139 -0.26 2.28 19.94
N PRO A 140 -0.86 1.47 20.83
CA PRO A 140 -0.11 0.72 21.83
C PRO A 140 0.75 -0.41 21.25
N GLU A 141 0.35 -0.96 20.10
CA GLU A 141 0.93 -2.18 19.54
C GLU A 141 1.80 -1.94 18.31
N PHE A 142 1.55 -0.86 17.60
CA PHE A 142 2.23 -0.61 16.30
C PHE A 142 2.94 0.75 16.29
N PRO A 143 4.10 0.85 15.61
CA PRO A 143 4.83 2.10 15.43
C PRO A 143 3.99 3.16 14.69
N ALA A 144 4.10 4.41 15.15
CA ALA A 144 3.30 5.53 14.63
C ALA A 144 3.50 5.74 13.11
N ASP A 145 4.72 5.63 12.61
CA ASP A 145 5.04 5.75 11.19
C ASP A 145 4.41 4.65 10.32
N LYS A 146 4.25 3.44 10.86
CA LYS A 146 3.56 2.35 10.16
C LYS A 146 2.05 2.58 10.11
N ILE A 147 1.48 3.08 11.21
CA ILE A 147 0.06 3.44 11.29
C ILE A 147 -0.22 4.57 10.30
N GLU A 148 0.59 5.62 10.31
CA GLU A 148 0.45 6.78 9.42
C GLU A 148 0.49 6.35 7.94
N LEU A 149 1.48 5.54 7.55
CA LEU A 149 1.58 5.03 6.19
C LEU A 149 0.37 4.18 5.80
N TYR A 150 -0.14 3.33 6.70
CA TYR A 150 -1.31 2.51 6.45
C TYR A 150 -2.56 3.36 6.22
N LEU A 151 -2.86 4.28 7.14
CA LEU A 151 -4.04 5.13 7.03
C LEU A 151 -3.97 6.05 5.79
N THR A 152 -2.78 6.55 5.48
CA THR A 152 -2.54 7.33 4.25
C THR A 152 -2.77 6.48 3.01
N THR A 153 -2.31 5.23 3.00
CA THR A 153 -2.53 4.31 1.88
C THR A 153 -4.01 4.05 1.67
N LEU A 154 -4.78 3.74 2.72
CA LEU A 154 -6.22 3.56 2.62
C LEU A 154 -6.91 4.79 2.02
N TYR A 155 -6.60 5.98 2.54
CA TYR A 155 -7.19 7.24 2.07
C TYR A 155 -6.88 7.52 0.60
N ILE A 156 -5.66 7.27 0.16
CA ILE A 156 -5.24 7.55 -1.22
C ILE A 156 -5.82 6.54 -2.21
N LEU A 157 -5.95 5.26 -1.82
CA LEU A 157 -6.48 4.22 -2.68
C LEU A 157 -7.99 4.33 -2.90
N ASP A 158 -8.73 4.75 -1.88
CA ASP A 158 -10.18 4.94 -1.96
C ASP A 158 -10.61 6.11 -1.07
N ARG A 159 -10.58 7.30 -1.65
CA ARG A 159 -10.91 8.54 -0.92
C ARG A 159 -12.37 8.66 -0.55
N GLU A 160 -13.25 8.04 -1.32
CA GLU A 160 -14.68 8.10 -1.05
C GLU A 160 -15.01 7.34 0.22
N THR A 161 -14.62 6.11 0.28
CA THR A 161 -14.83 5.24 1.44
C THR A 161 -14.10 5.75 2.69
N TRP A 162 -12.86 6.22 2.54
CA TRP A 162 -12.00 6.60 3.66
C TRP A 162 -11.90 8.11 3.89
N ALA A 163 -12.86 8.90 3.38
CA ALA A 163 -12.88 10.36 3.52
C ALA A 163 -12.67 10.87 4.96
N GLY A 164 -13.21 10.14 5.95
CA GLY A 164 -13.07 10.47 7.36
C GLY A 164 -11.66 10.35 7.93
N LEU A 165 -10.68 9.80 7.18
CA LEU A 165 -9.28 9.79 7.59
C LEU A 165 -8.56 11.13 7.36
N ALA A 166 -9.01 11.95 6.42
CA ALA A 166 -8.34 13.20 6.06
C ALA A 166 -7.99 14.11 7.26
N PRO A 167 -8.85 14.28 8.28
CA PRO A 167 -8.52 15.09 9.46
C PRO A 167 -7.44 14.48 10.36
N LEU A 168 -7.19 13.16 10.26
CA LEU A 168 -6.24 12.41 11.09
C LEU A 168 -4.84 12.39 10.50
N LEU A 169 -4.71 12.73 9.21
CA LEU A 169 -3.48 12.67 8.42
C LEU A 169 -2.82 14.05 8.23
N LYS A 170 -3.22 15.04 9.02
CA LYS A 170 -2.70 16.41 9.01
C LYS A 170 -1.54 16.57 9.95
#